data_2d07286035926135bceed9182fbd712e
#
_entry.id   2d07286035926135bceed9182fbd712e
#
_cell.length_a   1.000
_cell.length_b   1.000
_cell.length_c   1.000
_cell.angle_alpha   90.00
_cell.angle_beta   90.00
_cell.angle_gamma   90.00
#
_symmetry.space_group_name_H-M   'P 1'
#
loop_
_entity.id
_entity.type
_entity.pdbx_description
1 polymer ?
#
loop_
_entity_poly.entity_id
_entity_poly.type
_entity_poly.pdbx_seq_one_letter_code
_entity_poly.pdbx_strand_id
1 'polypeptide(L)'
;MTLTVFQRKLVTAVTQMIPDNLNVFNAAANGAVVLGTGEVLKDVIEKMSVGLIANLVTDRNAYAPVGTPATAKVLARMLTNSVNLSAKVGPVAITKAMMAKIETNVNSVAAEIAAQATQAIMLHYLKAGIGAGKAAIESNEAAKYTQPARVDGVGGRTFPTLADFPLAASKFGDQASLIKSWFMDGVTWANFIAYQALPSAEQVFAIGDLQVMGDGLGRRFIISDAAADAMGTGNMLGLVPGAVAVTTNGLDMLAQEKGGNENIERWWQGEFDFNVAVKGYRLKASARTPIEGVRSFKLDDITTSANWELDQGQVDNAPATVQDVGAVGDVDTKGRRKTQAAQAVPTRHIKETAGVLVTLTATTAS
;
A
#
# COMPACT_ATOMS: atom_id res chain seq x y z
N MET A 1 27.86 14.03 -30.23
CA MET A 1 27.04 14.52 -29.10
C MET A 1 27.75 14.16 -27.80
N THR A 2 27.81 15.07 -26.84
CA THR A 2 28.45 14.80 -25.57
C THR A 2 27.52 13.98 -24.66
N LEU A 3 28.07 13.06 -23.86
CA LEU A 3 27.32 12.26 -22.87
C LEU A 3 26.42 13.15 -22.00
N THR A 4 26.90 14.34 -21.64
CA THR A 4 26.16 15.33 -20.85
C THR A 4 24.85 15.78 -21.51
N VAL A 5 24.79 15.93 -22.83
CA VAL A 5 23.55 16.32 -23.54
C VAL A 5 22.56 15.17 -23.57
N PHE A 6 23.04 13.94 -23.79
CA PHE A 6 22.20 12.73 -23.74
C PHE A 6 21.60 12.56 -22.33
N GLN A 7 22.45 12.64 -21.29
CA GLN A 7 22.01 12.57 -19.90
C GLN A 7 20.94 13.62 -19.57
N ARG A 8 21.16 14.89 -19.90
CA ARG A 8 20.18 15.96 -19.63
C ARG A 8 18.85 15.68 -20.28
N LYS A 9 18.84 15.21 -21.53
CA LYS A 9 17.59 14.86 -22.23
C LYS A 9 16.90 13.66 -21.57
N LEU A 10 17.65 12.63 -21.18
CA LEU A 10 17.11 11.46 -20.50
C LEU A 10 16.50 11.84 -19.15
N VAL A 11 17.24 12.59 -18.32
CA VAL A 11 16.75 13.10 -17.02
C VAL A 11 15.49 13.93 -17.19
N THR A 12 15.51 14.90 -18.10
CA THR A 12 14.34 15.77 -18.35
C THR A 12 13.13 14.95 -18.78
N ALA A 13 13.30 14.00 -19.70
CA ALA A 13 12.21 13.16 -20.19
C ALA A 13 11.63 12.30 -19.05
N VAL A 14 12.47 11.61 -18.27
CA VAL A 14 12.01 10.78 -17.13
C VAL A 14 11.31 11.62 -16.07
N THR A 15 11.89 12.79 -15.70
CA THR A 15 11.31 13.69 -14.69
C THR A 15 9.95 14.25 -15.10
N GLN A 16 9.70 14.44 -16.40
CA GLN A 16 8.40 14.87 -16.91
C GLN A 16 7.40 13.71 -17.03
N MET A 17 7.84 12.55 -17.49
CA MET A 17 6.96 11.41 -17.74
C MET A 17 6.44 10.75 -16.45
N ILE A 18 7.23 10.75 -15.36
CA ILE A 18 6.81 10.14 -14.11
C ILE A 18 5.55 10.83 -13.54
N PRO A 19 5.51 12.14 -13.26
CA PRO A 19 4.33 12.78 -12.68
C PRO A 19 3.07 12.65 -13.54
N ASP A 20 3.21 12.75 -14.87
CA ASP A 20 2.09 12.63 -15.79
C ASP A 20 1.45 11.24 -15.71
N ASN A 21 2.26 10.20 -15.76
CA ASN A 21 1.77 8.81 -15.65
C ASN A 21 1.21 8.50 -14.26
N LEU A 22 1.82 9.03 -13.18
CA LEU A 22 1.31 8.87 -11.82
C LEU A 22 -0.10 9.45 -11.67
N ASN A 23 -0.34 10.65 -12.19
CA ASN A 23 -1.65 11.31 -12.10
C ASN A 23 -2.73 10.53 -12.86
N VAL A 24 -2.42 10.07 -14.08
CA VAL A 24 -3.35 9.28 -14.88
C VAL A 24 -3.66 7.93 -14.20
N PHE A 25 -2.63 7.26 -13.68
CA PHE A 25 -2.82 6.01 -12.95
C PHE A 25 -3.66 6.20 -11.68
N ASN A 26 -3.38 7.22 -10.88
CA ASN A 26 -4.12 7.50 -9.64
C ASN A 26 -5.62 7.70 -9.93
N ALA A 27 -5.95 8.43 -10.99
CA ALA A 27 -7.34 8.63 -11.42
C ALA A 27 -7.97 7.32 -11.92
N ALA A 28 -7.25 6.54 -12.73
CA ALA A 28 -7.73 5.26 -13.26
C ALA A 28 -7.98 4.24 -12.15
N ALA A 29 -7.11 4.18 -11.14
CA ALA A 29 -7.20 3.27 -10.00
C ALA A 29 -8.20 3.70 -8.91
N ASN A 30 -9.06 4.70 -9.15
CA ASN A 30 -9.95 5.31 -8.15
C ASN A 30 -9.21 5.80 -6.89
N GLY A 31 -7.93 6.17 -7.01
CA GLY A 31 -7.10 6.58 -5.89
C GLY A 31 -6.85 5.52 -4.83
N ALA A 32 -7.02 4.24 -5.14
CA ALA A 32 -6.78 3.15 -4.19
C ALA A 32 -5.29 3.02 -3.84
N VAL A 33 -4.45 3.12 -4.85
CA VAL A 33 -3.01 3.27 -4.70
C VAL A 33 -2.66 4.69 -5.15
N VAL A 34 -2.21 5.51 -4.24
CA VAL A 34 -1.84 6.90 -4.52
C VAL A 34 -0.34 6.98 -4.70
N LEU A 35 0.07 7.23 -5.94
CA LEU A 35 1.46 7.48 -6.28
C LEU A 35 1.65 9.00 -6.35
N GLY A 36 2.58 9.55 -5.57
CA GLY A 36 2.77 10.99 -5.46
C GLY A 36 4.24 11.38 -5.32
N THR A 37 4.49 12.68 -5.36
CA THR A 37 5.80 13.26 -5.08
C THR A 37 5.77 13.96 -3.72
N GLY A 38 6.87 13.91 -2.97
CA GLY A 38 6.98 14.55 -1.67
C GLY A 38 8.36 14.34 -1.06
N GLU A 39 8.63 15.01 0.03
CA GLU A 39 9.92 14.86 0.72
C GLU A 39 9.99 13.53 1.47
N VAL A 40 11.13 12.87 1.32
CA VAL A 40 11.49 11.62 2.00
C VAL A 40 12.68 11.93 2.90
N LEU A 41 12.42 12.15 4.18
CA LEU A 41 13.44 12.69 5.10
C LEU A 41 13.95 11.69 6.14
N LYS A 42 13.24 10.58 6.36
CA LYS A 42 13.54 9.62 7.44
C LYS A 42 13.20 8.20 7.02
N ASP A 43 13.92 7.23 7.57
CA ASP A 43 13.68 5.80 7.39
C ASP A 43 12.23 5.40 7.71
N VAL A 44 11.68 5.95 8.77
CA VAL A 44 10.25 5.81 9.12
C VAL A 44 9.68 7.16 9.53
N ILE A 45 8.58 7.54 8.88
CA ILE A 45 7.82 8.74 9.21
C ILE A 45 6.54 8.30 9.92
N GLU A 46 6.34 8.78 11.14
CA GLU A 46 5.12 8.54 11.90
C GLU A 46 4.13 9.68 11.66
N LYS A 47 2.94 9.33 11.19
CA LYS A 47 1.82 10.26 11.03
C LYS A 47 0.78 9.99 12.09
N MET A 48 0.38 11.04 12.80
CA MET A 48 -0.67 10.97 13.79
C MET A 48 -2.02 11.28 13.16
N SER A 49 -3.02 10.50 13.54
CA SER A 49 -4.44 10.78 13.27
C SER A 49 -5.26 10.54 14.52
N VAL A 50 -6.43 11.13 14.59
CA VAL A 50 -7.37 10.89 15.68
C VAL A 50 -8.18 9.64 15.35
N GLY A 51 -8.24 8.69 16.30
CA GLY A 51 -9.07 7.49 16.14
C GLY A 51 -10.57 7.81 16.27
N LEU A 52 -11.38 7.01 15.62
CA LEU A 52 -12.83 7.10 15.74
C LEU A 52 -13.25 6.73 17.17
N ILE A 53 -14.03 7.60 17.83
CA ILE A 53 -14.60 7.30 19.14
C ILE A 53 -15.89 6.50 18.93
N ALA A 54 -15.82 5.20 19.14
CA ALA A 54 -16.99 4.33 19.04
C ALA A 54 -18.00 4.64 20.16
N ASN A 55 -19.28 4.54 19.82
CA ASN A 55 -20.38 4.75 20.80
C ASN A 55 -20.28 6.08 21.56
N LEU A 56 -19.97 7.17 20.83
CA LEU A 56 -19.87 8.51 21.45
C LEU A 56 -21.18 8.92 22.12
N VAL A 57 -22.31 8.52 21.55
CA VAL A 57 -23.64 8.71 22.13
C VAL A 57 -24.00 7.45 22.92
N THR A 58 -24.35 7.61 24.19
CA THR A 58 -24.83 6.54 25.06
C THR A 58 -26.13 6.97 25.73
N ASP A 59 -27.02 6.02 25.96
CA ASP A 59 -28.22 6.29 26.70
C ASP A 59 -27.91 6.73 28.12
N ARG A 60 -28.62 7.72 28.62
CA ARG A 60 -28.52 8.18 29.99
C ARG A 60 -29.78 7.83 30.78
N ASN A 61 -29.60 7.44 32.02
CA ASN A 61 -30.75 7.34 32.94
C ASN A 61 -31.08 8.73 33.51
N ALA A 62 -32.18 9.31 33.10
CA ALA A 62 -32.64 10.63 33.59
C ALA A 62 -33.00 10.62 35.08
N TYR A 63 -33.25 9.46 35.66
CA TYR A 63 -33.61 9.27 37.09
C TYR A 63 -32.39 8.77 37.91
N ALA A 64 -31.21 8.80 37.35
CA ALA A 64 -30.02 8.40 38.12
C ALA A 64 -29.83 9.31 39.37
N PRO A 65 -29.42 8.74 40.51
CA PRO A 65 -29.11 9.53 41.71
C PRO A 65 -28.05 10.59 41.42
N VAL A 66 -28.14 11.71 42.15
CA VAL A 66 -27.10 12.78 42.08
C VAL A 66 -25.74 12.20 42.42
N GLY A 67 -24.73 12.48 41.60
CA GLY A 67 -23.38 12.00 41.81
C GLY A 67 -23.08 10.62 41.15
N THR A 68 -24.01 10.05 40.36
CA THR A 68 -23.71 8.84 39.57
C THR A 68 -22.61 9.14 38.54
N PRO A 69 -21.44 8.46 38.62
CA PRO A 69 -20.32 8.75 37.72
C PRO A 69 -20.64 8.29 36.27
N ALA A 70 -20.26 9.15 35.33
CA ALA A 70 -20.28 8.78 33.90
C ALA A 70 -18.89 8.30 33.47
N THR A 71 -18.83 7.24 32.66
CA THR A 71 -17.56 6.75 32.12
C THR A 71 -17.06 7.69 31.02
N ALA A 72 -15.92 8.35 31.28
CA ALA A 72 -15.29 9.22 30.28
C ALA A 72 -14.73 8.39 29.13
N LYS A 73 -14.94 8.86 27.90
CA LYS A 73 -14.33 8.27 26.70
C LYS A 73 -13.02 8.97 26.41
N VAL A 74 -11.96 8.17 26.21
CA VAL A 74 -10.62 8.69 25.97
C VAL A 74 -10.38 8.79 24.46
N LEU A 75 -9.87 9.95 24.03
CA LEU A 75 -9.44 10.15 22.65
C LEU A 75 -8.11 9.39 22.44
N ALA A 76 -8.10 8.49 21.49
CA ALA A 76 -6.89 7.77 21.13
C ALA A 76 -6.18 8.43 19.93
N ARG A 77 -4.88 8.52 20.05
CA ARG A 77 -3.99 8.92 18.97
C ARG A 77 -3.60 7.68 18.19
N MET A 78 -3.93 7.64 16.88
CA MET A 78 -3.56 6.57 15.97
C MET A 78 -2.25 6.93 15.27
N LEU A 79 -1.30 6.00 15.23
CA LEU A 79 0.02 6.18 14.62
C LEU A 79 0.12 5.31 13.37
N THR A 80 0.13 5.93 12.20
CA THR A 80 0.39 5.25 10.93
C THR A 80 1.84 5.52 10.52
N ASN A 81 2.56 4.48 10.09
CA ASN A 81 3.94 4.61 9.66
C ASN A 81 4.02 4.70 8.14
N SER A 82 4.96 5.53 7.67
CA SER A 82 5.45 5.52 6.29
C SER A 82 6.90 5.07 6.30
N VAL A 83 7.21 4.02 5.55
CA VAL A 83 8.54 3.36 5.53
C VAL A 83 9.29 3.78 4.28
N ASN A 84 10.54 4.21 4.43
CA ASN A 84 11.42 4.60 3.32
C ASN A 84 12.12 3.38 2.73
N LEU A 85 12.12 3.32 1.40
CA LEU A 85 12.91 2.38 0.60
C LEU A 85 13.78 3.15 -0.37
N SER A 86 15.02 2.70 -0.51
CA SER A 86 15.97 3.23 -1.48
C SER A 86 16.11 2.26 -2.65
N ALA A 87 16.05 2.78 -3.87
CA ALA A 87 16.16 1.99 -5.08
C ALA A 87 17.05 2.67 -6.12
N LYS A 88 17.51 1.89 -7.11
CA LYS A 88 18.34 2.40 -8.20
C LYS A 88 17.88 1.90 -9.55
N VAL A 89 18.10 2.72 -10.58
CA VAL A 89 17.96 2.34 -11.98
C VAL A 89 19.34 2.18 -12.58
N GLY A 90 19.60 1.04 -13.18
CA GLY A 90 20.94 0.71 -13.72
C GLY A 90 21.86 0.06 -12.69
N PRO A 91 23.19 0.12 -12.85
CA PRO A 91 23.93 0.87 -13.89
C PRO A 91 23.78 0.28 -15.30
N VAL A 92 23.72 1.15 -16.31
CA VAL A 92 23.72 0.76 -17.73
C VAL A 92 25.00 1.25 -18.38
N ALA A 93 25.74 0.32 -18.99
CA ALA A 93 26.99 0.61 -19.69
C ALA A 93 26.78 0.60 -21.20
N ILE A 94 27.27 1.63 -21.88
CA ILE A 94 27.22 1.77 -23.33
C ILE A 94 28.63 2.09 -23.85
N THR A 95 29.09 1.35 -24.86
CA THR A 95 30.39 1.64 -25.49
C THR A 95 30.27 2.79 -26.50
N LYS A 96 31.40 3.46 -26.78
CA LYS A 96 31.46 4.52 -27.80
C LYS A 96 30.99 4.04 -29.17
N ALA A 97 31.30 2.79 -29.55
CA ALA A 97 30.88 2.21 -30.81
C ALA A 97 29.36 1.99 -30.89
N MET A 98 28.73 1.60 -29.78
CA MET A 98 27.26 1.51 -29.70
C MET A 98 26.62 2.90 -29.79
N MET A 99 27.18 3.90 -29.08
CA MET A 99 26.71 5.28 -29.16
C MET A 99 26.79 5.83 -30.59
N ALA A 100 27.87 5.55 -31.32
CA ALA A 100 28.00 6.01 -32.71
C ALA A 100 26.95 5.40 -33.65
N LYS A 101 26.53 4.16 -33.41
CA LYS A 101 25.42 3.50 -34.15
C LYS A 101 24.05 4.10 -33.79
N ILE A 102 23.89 4.58 -32.58
CA ILE A 102 22.68 5.20 -32.03
C ILE A 102 22.57 6.68 -32.46
N GLU A 103 23.72 7.36 -32.72
CA GLU A 103 23.79 8.82 -32.98
C GLU A 103 22.96 9.30 -34.16
N THR A 104 22.53 8.39 -35.06
CA THR A 104 21.65 8.75 -36.18
C THR A 104 20.25 9.21 -35.69
N ASN A 105 19.85 8.88 -34.47
CA ASN A 105 18.54 9.26 -33.92
C ASN A 105 18.51 9.36 -32.36
N VAL A 106 19.45 10.11 -31.81
CA VAL A 106 19.67 10.20 -30.35
C VAL A 106 18.43 10.64 -29.56
N ASN A 107 17.59 11.47 -30.15
CA ASN A 107 16.38 11.95 -29.46
C ASN A 107 15.36 10.81 -29.26
N SER A 108 15.15 9.97 -30.27
CA SER A 108 14.22 8.85 -30.17
C SER A 108 14.72 7.78 -29.21
N VAL A 109 16.03 7.49 -29.22
CA VAL A 109 16.62 6.51 -28.31
C VAL A 109 16.59 7.00 -26.85
N ALA A 110 16.87 8.28 -26.60
CA ALA A 110 16.78 8.85 -25.25
C ALA A 110 15.32 8.82 -24.74
N ALA A 111 14.35 9.10 -25.58
CA ALA A 111 12.94 9.03 -25.25
C ALA A 111 12.48 7.58 -24.97
N GLU A 112 12.94 6.61 -25.75
CA GLU A 112 12.62 5.20 -25.56
C GLU A 112 13.22 4.65 -24.26
N ILE A 113 14.48 4.96 -23.96
CA ILE A 113 15.12 4.58 -22.68
C ILE A 113 14.39 5.27 -21.50
N ALA A 114 14.00 6.54 -21.67
CA ALA A 114 13.23 7.24 -20.64
C ALA A 114 11.87 6.57 -20.40
N ALA A 115 11.18 6.15 -21.43
CA ALA A 115 9.91 5.43 -21.30
C ALA A 115 10.08 4.10 -20.57
N GLN A 116 11.09 3.31 -20.92
CA GLN A 116 11.39 2.04 -20.24
C GLN A 116 11.79 2.26 -18.78
N ALA A 117 12.62 3.26 -18.48
CA ALA A 117 13.00 3.59 -17.10
C ALA A 117 11.78 4.04 -16.28
N THR A 118 10.92 4.89 -16.83
CA THR A 118 9.69 5.35 -16.18
C THR A 118 8.75 4.19 -15.89
N GLN A 119 8.55 3.30 -16.86
CA GLN A 119 7.76 2.08 -16.66
C GLN A 119 8.32 1.20 -15.56
N ALA A 120 9.63 0.94 -15.56
CA ALA A 120 10.29 0.12 -14.53
C ALA A 120 10.16 0.73 -13.12
N ILE A 121 10.31 2.05 -12.99
CA ILE A 121 10.13 2.78 -11.73
C ILE A 121 8.68 2.68 -11.25
N MET A 122 7.70 2.90 -12.12
CA MET A 122 6.28 2.80 -11.76
C MET A 122 5.90 1.39 -11.30
N LEU A 123 6.37 0.36 -12.01
CA LEU A 123 6.14 -1.04 -11.62
C LEU A 123 6.81 -1.35 -10.27
N HIS A 124 7.97 -0.80 -10.00
CA HIS A 124 8.65 -0.96 -8.71
C HIS A 124 7.87 -0.32 -7.56
N TYR A 125 7.34 0.91 -7.75
CA TYR A 125 6.46 1.55 -6.78
C TYR A 125 5.19 0.75 -6.53
N LEU A 126 4.59 0.24 -7.60
CA LEU A 126 3.39 -0.58 -7.49
C LEU A 126 3.66 -1.90 -6.77
N LYS A 127 4.76 -2.59 -7.10
CA LYS A 127 5.18 -3.82 -6.42
C LYS A 127 5.41 -3.59 -4.93
N ALA A 128 6.09 -2.51 -4.57
CA ALA A 128 6.29 -2.14 -3.17
C ALA A 128 4.96 -1.80 -2.45
N GLY A 129 4.12 -0.99 -3.07
CA GLY A 129 2.85 -0.56 -2.50
C GLY A 129 1.86 -1.72 -2.34
N ILE A 130 1.66 -2.52 -3.38
CA ILE A 130 0.74 -3.68 -3.34
C ILE A 130 1.27 -4.76 -2.40
N GLY A 131 2.57 -5.04 -2.43
CA GLY A 131 3.20 -6.01 -1.52
C GLY A 131 3.05 -5.62 -0.06
N ALA A 132 3.29 -4.35 0.27
CA ALA A 132 3.07 -3.81 1.62
C ALA A 132 1.59 -3.83 2.00
N GLY A 133 0.70 -3.44 1.09
CA GLY A 133 -0.76 -3.47 1.29
C GLY A 133 -1.27 -4.89 1.57
N LYS A 134 -0.83 -5.87 0.77
CA LYS A 134 -1.15 -7.29 0.99
C LYS A 134 -0.64 -7.77 2.34
N ALA A 135 0.63 -7.54 2.64
CA ALA A 135 1.25 -7.99 3.89
C ALA A 135 0.57 -7.38 5.13
N ALA A 136 0.24 -6.08 5.06
CA ALA A 136 -0.46 -5.38 6.13
C ALA A 136 -1.88 -5.92 6.33
N ILE A 137 -2.67 -6.10 5.26
CA ILE A 137 -4.03 -6.64 5.35
C ILE A 137 -4.00 -8.10 5.80
N GLU A 138 -3.03 -8.88 5.33
CA GLU A 138 -2.84 -10.28 5.73
C GLU A 138 -2.51 -10.44 7.22
N SER A 139 -1.89 -9.44 7.86
CA SER A 139 -1.66 -9.45 9.31
C SER A 139 -2.94 -9.38 10.14
N ASN A 140 -4.08 -9.01 9.53
CA ASN A 140 -5.37 -8.85 10.19
C ASN A 140 -6.37 -9.91 9.70
N GLU A 141 -6.66 -10.92 10.53
CA GLU A 141 -7.60 -12.01 10.20
C GLU A 141 -9.03 -11.49 9.88
N ALA A 142 -9.47 -10.40 10.50
CA ALA A 142 -10.79 -9.84 10.24
C ALA A 142 -10.94 -9.31 8.80
N ALA A 143 -9.83 -8.93 8.16
CA ALA A 143 -9.80 -8.40 6.80
C ALA A 143 -9.60 -9.49 5.72
N LYS A 144 -9.47 -10.74 6.11
CA LYS A 144 -9.33 -11.87 5.17
C LYS A 144 -10.68 -12.46 4.80
N TYR A 145 -10.83 -12.78 3.56
CA TYR A 145 -11.94 -13.56 3.02
C TYR A 145 -11.36 -14.75 2.24
N THR A 146 -11.60 -15.94 2.73
CA THR A 146 -11.23 -17.18 2.03
C THR A 146 -12.42 -17.62 1.18
N GLN A 147 -12.23 -17.64 -0.12
CA GLN A 147 -13.25 -18.13 -1.04
C GLN A 147 -13.49 -19.62 -0.77
N PRO A 148 -14.76 -20.07 -0.63
CA PRO A 148 -15.07 -21.49 -0.64
C PRO A 148 -14.53 -22.12 -1.93
N ALA A 149 -13.85 -23.25 -1.81
CA ALA A 149 -13.27 -23.94 -2.92
C ALA A 149 -14.34 -24.24 -4.00
N ARG A 150 -14.17 -23.65 -5.17
CA ARG A 150 -14.99 -23.94 -6.35
C ARG A 150 -14.06 -24.55 -7.39
N VAL A 151 -14.39 -25.73 -7.82
CA VAL A 151 -13.66 -26.45 -8.86
C VAL A 151 -14.53 -26.41 -10.10
N ASP A 152 -13.98 -25.91 -11.21
CA ASP A 152 -14.62 -26.14 -12.49
C ASP A 152 -14.58 -27.65 -12.78
N GLY A 153 -15.61 -28.18 -13.41
CA GLY A 153 -15.70 -29.61 -13.73
C GLY A 153 -14.59 -30.12 -14.66
N VAL A 154 -13.61 -29.27 -15.02
CA VAL A 154 -12.53 -29.56 -15.97
C VAL A 154 -11.21 -29.04 -15.40
N GLY A 155 -10.52 -29.84 -14.61
CA GLY A 155 -9.11 -29.60 -14.26
C GLY A 155 -8.81 -28.92 -12.95
N GLY A 156 -9.76 -28.74 -12.04
CA GLY A 156 -9.49 -28.31 -10.67
C GLY A 156 -8.99 -26.86 -10.53
N ARG A 157 -9.37 -25.98 -11.43
CA ARG A 157 -8.96 -24.57 -11.41
C ARG A 157 -9.80 -23.75 -10.44
N THR A 158 -9.14 -22.96 -9.60
CA THR A 158 -9.78 -21.99 -8.72
C THR A 158 -9.86 -20.64 -9.42
N PHE A 159 -11.04 -20.08 -9.52
CA PHE A 159 -11.26 -18.77 -10.16
C PHE A 159 -12.21 -17.90 -9.33
N PRO A 160 -12.04 -16.57 -9.37
CA PRO A 160 -12.96 -15.65 -8.70
C PRO A 160 -14.29 -15.60 -9.43
N THR A 161 -15.35 -15.31 -8.70
CA THR A 161 -16.69 -15.07 -9.25
C THR A 161 -17.17 -13.67 -8.91
N LEU A 162 -18.18 -13.17 -9.64
CA LEU A 162 -18.80 -11.87 -9.36
C LEU A 162 -19.31 -11.77 -7.92
N ALA A 163 -19.69 -12.89 -7.29
CA ALA A 163 -20.17 -12.94 -5.92
C ALA A 163 -19.06 -12.74 -4.87
N ASP A 164 -17.81 -13.05 -5.19
CA ASP A 164 -16.71 -12.98 -4.24
C ASP A 164 -16.36 -11.53 -3.88
N PHE A 165 -16.52 -10.61 -4.82
CA PHE A 165 -16.27 -9.17 -4.58
C PHE A 165 -17.20 -8.57 -3.51
N PRO A 166 -18.53 -8.66 -3.62
CA PRO A 166 -19.42 -8.15 -2.56
C PRO A 166 -19.32 -8.94 -1.27
N LEU A 167 -19.06 -10.26 -1.31
CA LEU A 167 -18.87 -11.08 -0.11
C LEU A 167 -17.60 -10.69 0.64
N ALA A 168 -16.50 -10.43 -0.04
CA ALA A 168 -15.30 -9.92 0.58
C ALA A 168 -15.50 -8.49 1.12
N ALA A 169 -16.13 -7.61 0.32
CA ALA A 169 -16.43 -6.25 0.74
C ALA A 169 -17.37 -6.18 1.95
N SER A 170 -18.23 -7.19 2.17
CA SER A 170 -19.12 -7.25 3.33
C SER A 170 -18.40 -7.26 4.68
N LYS A 171 -17.10 -7.56 4.72
CA LYS A 171 -16.25 -7.39 5.90
C LYS A 171 -16.24 -5.93 6.41
N PHE A 172 -16.47 -4.97 5.52
CA PHE A 172 -16.60 -3.55 5.84
C PHE A 172 -18.03 -3.13 6.23
N GLY A 173 -19.01 -4.07 6.24
CA GLY A 173 -20.39 -3.82 6.62
C GLY A 173 -21.04 -2.72 5.76
N ASP A 174 -21.57 -1.67 6.41
CA ASP A 174 -22.19 -0.51 5.78
C ASP A 174 -21.25 0.32 4.88
N GLN A 175 -19.93 0.19 5.06
CA GLN A 175 -18.90 0.84 4.24
C GLN A 175 -18.34 -0.06 3.11
N ALA A 176 -18.97 -1.20 2.83
CA ALA A 176 -18.58 -2.10 1.74
C ALA A 176 -18.46 -1.40 0.38
N SER A 177 -19.27 -0.36 0.14
CA SER A 177 -19.24 0.44 -1.09
C SER A 177 -17.95 1.25 -1.31
N LEU A 178 -17.11 1.41 -0.29
CA LEU A 178 -15.80 2.06 -0.42
C LEU A 178 -14.79 1.18 -1.16
N ILE A 179 -14.96 -0.16 -1.14
CA ILE A 179 -14.06 -1.08 -1.84
C ILE A 179 -14.48 -1.16 -3.31
N LYS A 180 -13.86 -0.33 -4.13
CA LYS A 180 -14.13 -0.25 -5.57
C LYS A 180 -12.97 -0.68 -6.45
N SER A 181 -11.77 -0.77 -5.91
CA SER A 181 -10.56 -1.11 -6.65
C SER A 181 -10.05 -2.47 -6.22
N TRP A 182 -9.83 -3.35 -7.20
CA TRP A 182 -9.41 -4.72 -7.01
C TRP A 182 -8.11 -4.95 -7.75
N PHE A 183 -7.10 -5.43 -7.03
CA PHE A 183 -5.83 -5.81 -7.61
C PHE A 183 -5.76 -7.34 -7.78
N MET A 184 -5.28 -7.79 -8.93
CA MET A 184 -5.09 -9.21 -9.25
C MET A 184 -4.02 -9.42 -10.32
N ASP A 185 -3.55 -10.65 -10.47
CA ASP A 185 -2.65 -11.06 -11.56
C ASP A 185 -3.42 -11.28 -12.88
N GLY A 186 -2.69 -11.31 -13.99
CA GLY A 186 -3.26 -11.50 -15.31
C GLY A 186 -3.92 -12.87 -15.50
N VAL A 187 -3.39 -13.91 -14.84
CA VAL A 187 -3.96 -15.26 -14.88
C VAL A 187 -5.30 -15.31 -14.17
N THR A 188 -5.38 -14.71 -12.97
CA THR A 188 -6.63 -14.60 -12.21
C THR A 188 -7.67 -13.79 -12.98
N TRP A 189 -7.25 -12.68 -13.63
CA TRP A 189 -8.10 -11.88 -14.47
C TRP A 189 -8.61 -12.64 -15.70
N ALA A 190 -7.73 -13.35 -16.43
CA ALA A 190 -8.12 -14.15 -17.59
C ALA A 190 -9.12 -15.24 -17.22
N ASN A 191 -8.91 -15.94 -16.11
CA ASN A 191 -9.85 -16.93 -15.59
C ASN A 191 -11.19 -16.30 -15.20
N PHE A 192 -11.16 -15.13 -14.57
CA PHE A 192 -12.38 -14.40 -14.19
C PHE A 192 -13.23 -14.06 -15.43
N ILE A 193 -12.62 -13.52 -16.49
CA ILE A 193 -13.34 -13.20 -17.72
C ILE A 193 -13.85 -14.47 -18.42
N ALA A 194 -13.05 -15.54 -18.46
CA ALA A 194 -13.42 -16.78 -19.13
C ALA A 194 -14.66 -17.44 -18.54
N TYR A 195 -14.83 -17.35 -17.21
CA TYR A 195 -15.92 -18.01 -16.50
C TYR A 195 -17.07 -17.09 -16.07
N GLN A 196 -16.88 -15.78 -16.17
CA GLN A 196 -17.88 -14.79 -15.78
C GLN A 196 -18.11 -13.80 -16.92
N ALA A 197 -19.36 -13.70 -17.38
CA ALA A 197 -19.73 -12.66 -18.33
C ALA A 197 -19.73 -11.30 -17.63
N LEU A 198 -18.75 -10.47 -17.92
CA LEU A 198 -18.78 -9.07 -17.49
C LEU A 198 -19.70 -8.28 -18.44
N PRO A 199 -20.61 -7.44 -17.91
CA PRO A 199 -21.53 -6.65 -18.74
C PRO A 199 -20.81 -5.70 -19.70
N SER A 200 -19.67 -5.14 -19.29
CA SER A 200 -18.77 -4.33 -20.11
C SER A 200 -17.42 -4.23 -19.43
N ALA A 201 -16.37 -4.73 -20.05
CA ALA A 201 -15.00 -4.52 -19.62
C ALA A 201 -14.36 -3.47 -20.54
N GLU A 202 -13.96 -2.33 -19.97
CA GLU A 202 -13.30 -1.25 -20.71
C GLU A 202 -11.92 -1.00 -20.14
N GLN A 203 -10.92 -0.91 -21.01
CA GLN A 203 -9.57 -0.54 -20.61
C GLN A 203 -9.51 0.96 -20.36
N VAL A 204 -9.20 1.34 -19.12
CA VAL A 204 -9.15 2.74 -18.67
C VAL A 204 -7.72 3.29 -18.73
N PHE A 205 -6.74 2.43 -18.46
CA PHE A 205 -5.33 2.81 -18.44
C PHE A 205 -4.45 1.61 -18.79
N ALA A 206 -3.33 1.85 -19.48
CA ALA A 206 -2.30 0.86 -19.71
C ALA A 206 -0.92 1.51 -19.80
N ILE A 207 0.07 0.92 -19.16
CA ILE A 207 1.48 1.24 -19.32
C ILE A 207 2.32 -0.03 -19.16
N GLY A 208 2.90 -0.52 -20.27
CA GLY A 208 3.59 -1.81 -20.28
C GLY A 208 2.69 -2.94 -19.76
N ASP A 209 3.14 -3.66 -18.75
CA ASP A 209 2.44 -4.81 -18.16
C ASP A 209 1.36 -4.42 -17.13
N LEU A 210 1.24 -3.12 -16.81
CA LEU A 210 0.22 -2.61 -15.91
C LEU A 210 -1.02 -2.19 -16.70
N GLN A 211 -2.16 -2.76 -16.36
CA GLN A 211 -3.44 -2.45 -16.96
C GLN A 211 -4.48 -2.13 -15.88
N VAL A 212 -5.37 -1.18 -16.16
CA VAL A 212 -6.54 -0.90 -15.34
C VAL A 212 -7.79 -1.04 -16.20
N MET A 213 -8.64 -2.00 -15.81
CA MET A 213 -9.91 -2.29 -16.47
C MET A 213 -11.05 -1.75 -15.62
N GLY A 214 -12.10 -1.27 -16.26
CA GLY A 214 -13.34 -0.87 -15.60
C GLY A 214 -14.48 -1.82 -15.93
N ASP A 215 -15.38 -2.04 -15.00
CA ASP A 215 -16.67 -2.63 -15.29
C ASP A 215 -17.77 -1.56 -15.29
N GLY A 216 -18.90 -1.86 -15.90
CA GLY A 216 -20.07 -0.94 -15.94
C GLY A 216 -20.68 -0.63 -14.57
N LEU A 217 -20.20 -1.26 -13.50
CA LEU A 217 -20.67 -1.09 -12.10
C LEU A 217 -19.75 -0.15 -11.29
N GLY A 218 -18.75 0.47 -11.93
CA GLY A 218 -17.84 1.43 -11.29
C GLY A 218 -16.70 0.79 -10.49
N ARG A 219 -16.48 -0.54 -10.61
CA ARG A 219 -15.31 -1.19 -10.05
C ARG A 219 -14.13 -1.02 -11.01
N ARG A 220 -12.92 -0.97 -10.45
CA ARG A 220 -11.67 -0.93 -11.18
C ARG A 220 -10.83 -2.15 -10.86
N PHE A 221 -10.32 -2.79 -11.88
CA PHE A 221 -9.44 -3.95 -11.77
C PHE A 221 -8.05 -3.53 -12.21
N ILE A 222 -7.12 -3.55 -11.26
CA ILE A 222 -5.70 -3.23 -11.50
C ILE A 222 -5.00 -4.57 -11.72
N ILE A 223 -4.49 -4.76 -12.93
CA ILE A 223 -3.91 -6.02 -13.38
C ILE A 223 -2.42 -5.80 -13.62
N SER A 224 -1.57 -6.55 -12.94
CA SER A 224 -0.12 -6.49 -13.14
C SER A 224 0.55 -7.77 -12.62
N ASP A 225 1.19 -8.52 -13.51
CA ASP A 225 1.93 -9.72 -13.13
C ASP A 225 3.20 -9.39 -12.35
N ALA A 226 3.89 -8.30 -12.70
CA ALA A 226 5.10 -7.86 -12.00
C ALA A 226 4.84 -7.50 -10.52
N ALA A 227 3.68 -6.94 -10.21
CA ALA A 227 3.28 -6.66 -8.83
C ALA A 227 2.63 -7.87 -8.15
N ALA A 228 2.07 -8.81 -8.92
CA ALA A 228 1.44 -10.03 -8.41
C ALA A 228 2.44 -10.99 -7.77
N ASP A 229 3.71 -10.97 -8.16
CA ASP A 229 4.78 -11.72 -7.48
C ASP A 229 4.80 -11.47 -5.96
N ALA A 230 4.51 -10.24 -5.55
CA ALA A 230 4.43 -9.87 -4.13
C ALA A 230 3.14 -10.36 -3.46
N MET A 231 2.08 -10.65 -4.23
CA MET A 231 0.79 -11.13 -3.72
C MET A 231 0.69 -12.64 -3.58
N GLY A 232 1.41 -13.37 -4.41
CA GLY A 232 1.21 -14.80 -4.61
C GLY A 232 0.01 -15.11 -5.51
N THR A 233 0.11 -16.18 -6.28
CA THR A 233 -0.89 -16.60 -7.27
C THR A 233 -2.25 -16.87 -6.61
N GLY A 234 -3.32 -16.41 -7.24
CA GLY A 234 -4.68 -16.66 -6.79
C GLY A 234 -5.17 -15.79 -5.62
N ASN A 235 -4.45 -14.74 -5.26
CA ASN A 235 -4.91 -13.75 -4.30
C ASN A 235 -5.48 -12.52 -5.01
N MET A 236 -6.50 -11.91 -4.43
CA MET A 236 -7.05 -10.64 -4.87
C MET A 236 -7.07 -9.66 -3.70
N LEU A 237 -6.76 -8.42 -3.99
CA LEU A 237 -6.72 -7.36 -2.98
C LEU A 237 -7.79 -6.32 -3.28
N GLY A 238 -8.81 -6.21 -2.42
CA GLY A 238 -9.83 -5.18 -2.49
C GLY A 238 -9.42 -3.96 -1.68
N LEU A 239 -9.31 -2.80 -2.31
CA LEU A 239 -8.75 -1.59 -1.72
C LEU A 239 -9.77 -0.46 -1.63
N VAL A 240 -9.70 0.30 -0.55
CA VAL A 240 -10.42 1.58 -0.40
C VAL A 240 -9.60 2.73 -1.00
N PRO A 241 -10.20 3.88 -1.29
CA PRO A 241 -9.44 5.07 -1.69
C PRO A 241 -8.40 5.47 -0.64
N GLY A 242 -7.17 5.74 -1.10
CA GLY A 242 -6.04 6.04 -0.23
C GLY A 242 -5.55 4.85 0.61
N ALA A 243 -5.82 3.61 0.19
CA ALA A 243 -5.40 2.41 0.91
C ALA A 243 -3.89 2.31 1.03
N VAL A 244 -3.19 2.60 -0.05
CA VAL A 244 -1.72 2.60 -0.11
C VAL A 244 -1.25 3.92 -0.68
N ALA A 245 -0.31 4.56 -0.03
CA ALA A 245 0.36 5.76 -0.52
C ALA A 245 1.84 5.47 -0.73
N VAL A 246 2.31 5.76 -1.94
CA VAL A 246 3.73 5.71 -2.30
C VAL A 246 4.15 7.11 -2.67
N THR A 247 5.10 7.67 -1.93
CA THR A 247 5.56 9.05 -2.13
C THR A 247 7.05 9.02 -2.48
N THR A 248 7.41 9.59 -3.63
CA THR A 248 8.80 9.62 -4.12
C THR A 248 9.40 11.01 -3.98
N ASN A 249 10.70 11.05 -3.73
CA ASN A 249 11.50 12.29 -3.67
C ASN A 249 12.04 12.71 -5.05
N GLY A 250 11.75 11.96 -6.10
CA GLY A 250 12.31 12.20 -7.42
C GLY A 250 13.46 11.26 -7.73
N LEU A 251 14.07 11.48 -8.88
CA LEU A 251 15.15 10.65 -9.42
C LEU A 251 16.42 11.50 -9.56
N ASP A 252 17.50 11.10 -8.90
CA ASP A 252 18.83 11.67 -9.13
C ASP A 252 19.61 10.75 -10.08
N MET A 253 20.21 11.33 -11.12
CA MET A 253 20.88 10.57 -12.17
C MET A 253 22.31 11.07 -12.40
N LEU A 254 23.24 10.14 -12.41
CA LEU A 254 24.66 10.38 -12.71
C LEU A 254 25.06 9.62 -13.97
N ALA A 255 25.83 10.30 -14.85
CA ALA A 255 26.52 9.63 -15.95
C ALA A 255 28.03 9.85 -15.84
N GLN A 256 28.78 8.79 -16.06
CA GLN A 256 30.24 8.77 -15.93
C GLN A 256 30.88 8.03 -17.11
N GLU A 257 32.05 8.52 -17.57
CA GLU A 257 32.91 7.77 -18.49
C GLU A 257 33.99 7.04 -17.70
N LYS A 258 34.19 5.77 -18.02
CA LYS A 258 35.24 4.91 -17.42
C LYS A 258 36.17 4.39 -18.52
N GLY A 259 37.45 4.74 -18.40
CA GLY A 259 38.54 4.20 -19.21
C GLY A 259 39.28 3.11 -18.46
N GLY A 260 40.22 2.46 -19.16
CA GLY A 260 41.09 1.41 -18.57
C GLY A 260 40.71 -0.01 -19.01
N ASN A 261 39.58 -0.19 -19.73
CA ASN A 261 39.23 -1.41 -20.42
C ASN A 261 39.55 -1.30 -21.91
N GLU A 262 39.38 -2.37 -22.69
CA GLU A 262 39.59 -2.37 -24.15
C GLU A 262 38.80 -1.25 -24.85
N ASN A 263 37.62 -0.91 -24.35
CA ASN A 263 36.81 0.19 -24.83
C ASN A 263 36.54 1.21 -23.73
N ILE A 264 36.36 2.48 -24.10
CA ILE A 264 35.84 3.50 -23.20
C ILE A 264 34.35 3.23 -23.01
N GLU A 265 33.98 2.95 -21.76
CA GLU A 265 32.59 2.69 -21.35
C GLU A 265 31.96 3.97 -20.82
N ARG A 266 30.70 4.18 -21.17
CA ARG A 266 29.83 5.24 -20.65
C ARG A 266 28.76 4.62 -19.79
N TRP A 267 28.78 4.97 -18.51
CA TRP A 267 27.86 4.43 -17.51
C TRP A 267 26.85 5.50 -17.13
N TRP A 268 25.60 5.11 -16.95
CA TRP A 268 24.61 5.93 -16.28
C TRP A 268 23.88 5.13 -15.22
N GLN A 269 23.54 5.79 -14.12
CA GLN A 269 22.82 5.22 -12.99
C GLN A 269 21.88 6.29 -12.46
N GLY A 270 20.69 5.88 -12.04
CA GLY A 270 19.76 6.71 -11.30
C GLY A 270 19.52 6.15 -9.91
N GLU A 271 19.31 7.02 -8.94
CA GLU A 271 18.95 6.66 -7.57
C GLU A 271 17.69 7.43 -7.16
N PHE A 272 16.82 6.77 -6.42
CA PHE A 272 15.59 7.36 -5.92
C PHE A 272 15.17 6.72 -4.62
N ASP A 273 14.58 7.54 -3.77
CA ASP A 273 13.99 7.13 -2.51
C ASP A 273 12.47 7.32 -2.56
N PHE A 274 11.76 6.43 -1.91
CA PHE A 274 10.31 6.53 -1.83
C PHE A 274 9.80 5.96 -0.52
N ASN A 275 8.69 6.53 -0.04
CA ASN A 275 8.02 6.08 1.16
C ASN A 275 6.76 5.29 0.81
N VAL A 276 6.53 4.21 1.54
CA VAL A 276 5.31 3.41 1.45
C VAL A 276 4.53 3.49 2.75
N ALA A 277 3.28 3.86 2.67
CA ALA A 277 2.35 3.88 3.80
C ALA A 277 1.10 3.08 3.48
N VAL A 278 0.60 2.31 4.45
CA VAL A 278 -0.63 1.53 4.34
C VAL A 278 -1.64 2.03 5.35
N LYS A 279 -2.83 2.39 4.89
CA LYS A 279 -3.88 2.98 5.71
C LYS A 279 -4.33 2.04 6.82
N GLY A 280 -4.23 2.49 8.06
CA GLY A 280 -4.69 1.75 9.24
C GLY A 280 -3.72 0.69 9.75
N TYR A 281 -2.54 0.58 9.18
CA TYR A 281 -1.50 -0.37 9.59
C TYR A 281 -0.19 0.34 9.87
N ARG A 282 0.64 -0.30 10.69
CA ARG A 282 2.00 0.15 10.99
C ARG A 282 2.98 -1.01 10.98
N LEU A 283 4.24 -0.71 10.67
CA LEU A 283 5.32 -1.68 10.83
C LEU A 283 5.65 -1.82 12.32
N LYS A 284 5.75 -3.05 12.82
CA LYS A 284 6.07 -3.35 14.23
C LYS A 284 7.42 -2.78 14.63
N ALA A 285 7.54 -2.30 15.86
CA ALA A 285 8.81 -1.83 16.40
C ALA A 285 9.90 -2.90 16.33
N SER A 286 9.56 -4.17 16.57
CA SER A 286 10.49 -5.31 16.45
C SER A 286 11.07 -5.52 15.05
N ALA A 287 10.31 -5.15 14.01
CA ALA A 287 10.77 -5.21 12.63
C ALA A 287 11.58 -3.96 12.23
N ARG A 288 11.35 -2.82 12.87
CA ARG A 288 12.04 -1.55 12.59
C ARG A 288 13.40 -1.45 13.27
N THR A 289 13.47 -1.74 14.56
CA THR A 289 14.67 -1.54 15.39
C THR A 289 15.95 -2.14 14.81
N PRO A 290 15.98 -3.35 14.21
CA PRO A 290 17.20 -3.89 13.64
C PRO A 290 17.60 -3.26 12.31
N ILE A 291 16.80 -2.38 11.72
CA ILE A 291 16.98 -1.82 10.39
C ILE A 291 17.27 -0.32 10.44
N GLU A 292 16.48 0.43 11.24
CA GLU A 292 16.59 1.89 11.34
C GLU A 292 18.01 2.33 11.72
N GLY A 293 18.60 3.20 10.91
CA GLY A 293 19.97 3.70 11.12
C GLY A 293 21.10 2.68 10.88
N VAL A 294 20.78 1.43 10.48
CA VAL A 294 21.77 0.37 10.22
C VAL A 294 21.86 0.06 8.72
N ARG A 295 20.72 -0.05 8.05
CA ARG A 295 20.60 -0.26 6.60
C ARG A 295 19.30 0.27 6.06
N SER A 296 19.20 0.48 4.76
CA SER A 296 17.93 0.79 4.09
C SER A 296 16.95 -0.38 4.19
N PHE A 297 15.66 -0.08 4.31
CA PHE A 297 14.60 -1.08 4.19
C PHE A 297 14.60 -1.67 2.78
N LYS A 298 14.35 -2.97 2.70
CA LYS A 298 14.21 -3.72 1.46
C LYS A 298 12.75 -4.06 1.21
N LEU A 299 12.44 -4.44 -0.02
CA LEU A 299 11.10 -4.88 -0.39
C LEU A 299 10.60 -6.02 0.51
N ASP A 300 11.46 -7.01 0.82
CA ASP A 300 11.12 -8.16 1.67
C ASP A 300 10.71 -7.75 3.08
N ASP A 301 11.30 -6.68 3.64
CA ASP A 301 10.97 -6.20 4.98
C ASP A 301 9.52 -5.70 5.06
N ILE A 302 9.00 -5.10 3.99
CA ILE A 302 7.64 -4.55 3.93
C ILE A 302 6.61 -5.52 3.33
N THR A 303 7.04 -6.58 2.60
CA THR A 303 6.14 -7.58 2.03
C THR A 303 5.87 -8.77 2.96
N THR A 304 6.55 -8.83 4.10
CA THR A 304 6.36 -9.87 5.12
C THR A 304 5.23 -9.50 6.07
N SER A 305 4.15 -10.28 6.09
CA SER A 305 2.95 -9.99 6.91
C SER A 305 3.23 -10.00 8.42
N ALA A 306 4.19 -10.83 8.88
CA ALA A 306 4.60 -10.86 10.29
C ALA A 306 5.17 -9.54 10.82
N ASN A 307 5.67 -8.67 9.93
CA ASN A 307 6.24 -7.37 10.26
C ASN A 307 5.19 -6.28 10.46
N TRP A 308 3.95 -6.52 10.05
CA TRP A 308 2.87 -5.56 10.14
C TRP A 308 1.94 -5.84 11.31
N GLU A 309 1.30 -4.81 11.80
CA GLU A 309 0.23 -4.88 12.79
C GLU A 309 -0.83 -3.81 12.50
N LEU A 310 -2.04 -4.08 12.96
CA LEU A 310 -3.11 -3.08 12.95
C LEU A 310 -2.69 -1.92 13.85
N ASP A 311 -2.89 -0.70 13.37
CA ASP A 311 -2.60 0.48 14.15
C ASP A 311 -3.48 0.49 15.41
N GLN A 312 -2.82 0.47 16.56
CA GLN A 312 -3.48 0.55 17.86
C GLN A 312 -3.39 1.98 18.37
N GLY A 313 -4.49 2.48 18.88
CA GLY A 313 -4.50 3.80 19.49
C GLY A 313 -3.51 3.86 20.67
N GLN A 314 -2.67 4.88 20.67
CA GLN A 314 -1.89 5.23 21.84
C GLN A 314 -2.66 6.29 22.64
N VAL A 315 -2.88 6.02 23.88
CA VAL A 315 -3.40 7.00 24.84
C VAL A 315 -2.20 7.56 25.57
N ASP A 316 -1.70 8.72 25.11
CA ASP A 316 -0.63 9.41 25.83
C ASP A 316 -1.18 9.86 27.19
N ASN A 317 -0.46 9.53 28.24
CA ASN A 317 -0.83 9.88 29.61
C ASN A 317 -2.20 9.35 30.05
N ALA A 318 -2.67 8.20 29.51
CA ALA A 318 -3.73 7.51 30.21
C ALA A 318 -3.20 7.22 31.63
N PRO A 319 -3.73 7.87 32.66
CA PRO A 319 -3.34 7.48 33.99
C PRO A 319 -3.63 6.00 34.11
N ALA A 320 -2.69 5.22 34.64
CA ALA A 320 -2.91 3.80 34.89
C ALA A 320 -4.19 3.58 35.72
N THR A 321 -4.71 4.64 36.26
CA THR A 321 -5.94 4.75 37.01
C THR A 321 -6.52 6.14 36.81
N VAL A 322 -7.71 6.26 36.23
CA VAL A 322 -8.48 7.51 36.25
C VAL A 322 -8.94 7.66 37.70
N GLN A 323 -8.41 8.64 38.41
CA GLN A 323 -8.98 9.00 39.67
C GLN A 323 -10.39 9.55 39.41
N ASP A 324 -11.38 8.88 39.98
CA ASP A 324 -12.75 9.38 39.93
C ASP A 324 -12.84 10.66 40.76
N VAL A 325 -12.93 11.82 40.10
CA VAL A 325 -12.98 13.14 40.73
C VAL A 325 -14.37 13.45 41.28
N GLY A 326 -15.34 12.52 41.15
CA GLY A 326 -16.75 12.86 41.31
C GLY A 326 -17.55 12.19 42.42
N ALA A 327 -17.15 11.07 42.96
CA ALA A 327 -17.96 10.40 43.98
C ALA A 327 -17.39 10.64 45.38
N VAL A 328 -17.97 11.58 46.09
CA VAL A 328 -17.79 11.66 47.56
C VAL A 328 -18.44 10.39 48.14
N GLY A 329 -17.62 9.35 48.36
CA GLY A 329 -18.10 8.13 49.00
C GLY A 329 -17.52 6.81 48.52
N ASP A 330 -16.93 6.74 47.32
CA ASP A 330 -16.39 5.49 46.79
C ASP A 330 -14.91 5.31 47.16
N VAL A 331 -14.68 5.04 48.44
CA VAL A 331 -13.37 4.78 48.99
C VAL A 331 -13.22 3.28 49.29
N ASP A 332 -11.98 2.78 49.19
CA ASP A 332 -11.65 1.43 49.62
C ASP A 332 -11.68 1.32 51.17
N THR A 333 -11.55 0.12 51.70
CA THR A 333 -11.54 -0.14 53.15
C THR A 333 -10.44 0.59 53.90
N LYS A 334 -9.51 1.27 53.21
CA LYS A 334 -8.43 2.09 53.76
C LYS A 334 -8.64 3.59 53.54
N GLY A 335 -9.85 4.01 53.13
CA GLY A 335 -10.16 5.42 52.91
C GLY A 335 -9.53 6.01 51.64
N ARG A 336 -9.00 5.19 50.70
CA ARG A 336 -8.46 5.64 49.42
C ARG A 336 -9.55 5.56 48.37
N ARG A 337 -9.60 6.55 47.47
CA ARG A 337 -10.53 6.53 46.36
C ARG A 337 -10.32 5.26 45.50
N LYS A 338 -11.39 4.56 45.19
CA LYS A 338 -11.33 3.41 44.29
C LYS A 338 -10.86 3.87 42.93
N THR A 339 -9.88 3.16 42.40
CA THR A 339 -9.35 3.39 41.06
C THR A 339 -10.21 2.69 40.06
N GLN A 340 -10.68 3.42 39.03
CA GLN A 340 -11.39 2.81 37.92
C GLN A 340 -10.43 1.97 37.07
N ALA A 341 -10.86 0.82 36.60
CA ALA A 341 -10.04 -0.01 35.70
C ALA A 341 -9.58 0.82 34.49
N ALA A 342 -8.32 0.65 34.11
CA ALA A 342 -7.78 1.31 32.93
C ALA A 342 -8.67 1.01 31.71
N GLN A 343 -9.11 2.05 31.02
CA GLN A 343 -9.93 1.89 29.83
C GLN A 343 -9.10 1.19 28.75
N ALA A 344 -9.66 0.16 28.11
CA ALA A 344 -8.98 -0.54 27.04
C ALA A 344 -8.60 0.44 25.92
N VAL A 345 -7.36 0.37 25.45
CA VAL A 345 -6.89 1.16 24.34
C VAL A 345 -7.73 0.81 23.10
N PRO A 346 -8.39 1.77 22.46
CA PRO A 346 -9.20 1.47 21.29
C PRO A 346 -8.32 1.00 20.14
N THR A 347 -8.67 -0.13 19.55
CA THR A 347 -8.07 -0.62 18.31
C THR A 347 -8.76 0.02 17.12
N ARG A 348 -8.02 0.22 16.03
CA ARG A 348 -8.60 0.73 14.79
C ARG A 348 -9.64 -0.24 14.26
N HIS A 349 -10.79 0.30 13.86
CA HIS A 349 -11.85 -0.52 13.28
C HIS A 349 -11.48 -0.94 11.85
N ILE A 350 -11.92 -2.13 11.41
CA ILE A 350 -11.63 -2.66 10.06
C ILE A 350 -12.06 -1.68 8.95
N LYS A 351 -13.16 -0.95 9.12
CA LYS A 351 -13.67 0.04 8.16
C LYS A 351 -12.71 1.21 7.90
N GLU A 352 -11.75 1.45 8.79
CA GLU A 352 -10.74 2.50 8.67
C GLU A 352 -9.42 1.98 8.09
N THR A 353 -9.35 0.71 7.71
CA THR A 353 -8.15 0.08 7.17
C THR A 353 -8.07 0.16 5.64
N ALA A 354 -6.99 -0.34 5.07
CA ALA A 354 -6.69 -0.27 3.65
C ALA A 354 -7.65 -1.07 2.77
N GLY A 355 -8.23 -2.18 3.28
CA GLY A 355 -9.10 -3.02 2.47
C GLY A 355 -9.19 -4.46 2.95
N VAL A 356 -9.46 -5.37 2.02
CA VAL A 356 -9.66 -6.80 2.26
C VAL A 356 -8.77 -7.65 1.35
N LEU A 357 -8.30 -8.78 1.87
CA LEU A 357 -7.57 -9.79 1.10
C LEU A 357 -8.50 -10.96 0.82
N VAL A 358 -8.63 -11.32 -0.45
CA VAL A 358 -9.33 -12.53 -0.91
C VAL A 358 -8.30 -13.58 -1.25
N THR A 359 -8.39 -14.73 -0.62
CA THR A 359 -7.56 -15.90 -0.92
C THR A 359 -8.39 -16.93 -1.66
N LEU A 360 -7.98 -17.27 -2.87
CA LEU A 360 -8.58 -18.33 -3.65
C LEU A 360 -7.91 -19.66 -3.26
N THR A 361 -8.67 -20.57 -2.69
CA THR A 361 -8.16 -21.90 -2.34
C THR A 361 -8.31 -22.86 -3.49
N ALA A 362 -7.20 -23.46 -3.94
CA ALA A 362 -7.26 -24.61 -4.82
C ALA A 362 -7.73 -25.82 -4.01
N THR A 363 -8.78 -26.49 -4.44
CA THR A 363 -9.09 -27.83 -3.90
C THR A 363 -8.11 -28.79 -4.53
N THR A 364 -7.22 -29.36 -3.73
CA THR A 364 -6.57 -30.61 -4.12
C THR A 364 -7.66 -31.64 -4.25
N ALA A 365 -7.93 -32.11 -5.50
CA ALA A 365 -8.77 -33.27 -5.70
C ALA A 365 -8.14 -34.42 -4.89
N SER A 366 -8.86 -34.90 -3.88
CA SER A 366 -8.53 -36.12 -3.15
C SER A 366 -8.78 -37.35 -3.99
#